data_f507a3af2f35179eb2925ba2dc6bf7c5
#
_entry.id   f507a3af2f35179eb2925ba2dc6bf7c5
#
_cell.length_a   1.000
_cell.length_b   1.000
_cell.length_c   1.000
_cell.angle_alpha   90.00
_cell.angle_beta   90.00
_cell.angle_gamma   90.00
#
_symmetry.space_group_name_H-M   'P 1'
#
loop_
_entity.id
_entity.type
_entity.pdbx_description
1 polymer ?
#
loop_
_entity_poly.entity_id
_entity_poly.type
_entity_poly.pdbx_seq_one_letter_code
_entity_poly.pdbx_strand_id
1 'polypeptide(L)'
;MKKTYAQMTPEELRQEIANLKEKARKAEQLGIVNEFAVYERKALMAQAYLMDPSTIKPGEIYRIEGAPGEYFKVEYLKGRFAWGFRLHGEKFEEALPISMLSPLKEEE
;
A
#
# COMPACT_ATOMS: atom_id res chain seq x y z
N MET A 1 15.97 3.69 20.09
CA MET A 1 14.73 3.01 19.83
C MET A 1 14.10 3.46 18.53
N LYS A 2 13.64 2.52 17.74
CA LYS A 2 13.10 2.86 16.47
C LYS A 2 11.68 3.38 16.58
N LYS A 3 11.36 4.40 15.82
CA LYS A 3 10.01 4.90 15.76
C LYS A 3 9.15 3.99 14.89
N THR A 4 7.87 3.87 15.24
CA THR A 4 6.94 3.23 14.33
C THR A 4 6.58 4.23 13.24
N TYR A 5 6.01 3.74 12.15
CA TYR A 5 5.64 4.66 11.07
C TYR A 5 4.67 5.73 11.56
N ALA A 6 3.79 5.38 12.48
CA ALA A 6 2.84 6.35 13.00
C ALA A 6 3.52 7.47 13.77
N GLN A 7 4.71 7.24 14.27
CA GLN A 7 5.45 8.23 15.06
C GLN A 7 6.39 9.08 14.24
N MET A 8 6.55 8.74 12.97
CA MET A 8 7.50 9.44 12.11
C MET A 8 6.90 10.69 11.51
N THR A 9 7.75 11.70 11.33
CA THR A 9 7.34 12.88 10.59
C THR A 9 7.28 12.53 9.10
N PRO A 10 6.63 13.37 8.29
CA PRO A 10 6.62 13.10 6.84
C PRO A 10 8.02 13.00 6.26
N GLU A 11 8.97 13.80 6.76
CA GLU A 11 10.31 13.73 6.25
C GLU A 11 10.97 12.41 6.60
N GLU A 12 10.75 11.95 7.84
CA GLU A 12 11.30 10.67 8.25
C GLU A 12 10.68 9.53 7.45
N LEU A 13 9.37 9.64 7.17
CA LEU A 13 8.72 8.61 6.36
C LEU A 13 9.30 8.56 4.95
N ARG A 14 9.54 9.72 4.34
CA ARG A 14 10.12 9.74 3.00
C ARG A 14 11.50 9.11 2.99
N GLN A 15 12.28 9.39 4.02
CA GLN A 15 13.61 8.80 4.13
C GLN A 15 13.52 7.29 4.28
N GLU A 16 12.59 6.85 5.12
CA GLU A 16 12.41 5.42 5.34
C GLU A 16 11.98 4.72 4.05
N ILE A 17 11.07 5.35 3.30
CA ILE A 17 10.62 4.78 2.03
C ILE A 17 11.78 4.66 1.06
N ALA A 18 12.62 5.68 0.99
CA ALA A 18 13.78 5.63 0.10
C ALA A 18 14.71 4.50 0.48
N ASN A 19 14.95 4.34 1.79
CA ASN A 19 15.81 3.26 2.26
C ASN A 19 15.23 1.90 1.93
N LEU A 20 13.93 1.74 2.14
CA LEU A 20 13.28 0.47 1.88
C LEU A 20 13.29 0.12 0.41
N LYS A 21 13.09 1.12 -0.45
CA LYS A 21 13.11 0.87 -1.89
C LYS A 21 14.50 0.52 -2.36
N GLU A 22 15.52 1.11 -1.76
CA GLU A 22 16.89 0.76 -2.10
C GLU A 22 17.20 -0.67 -1.70
N LYS A 23 16.75 -1.07 -0.51
CA LYS A 23 16.96 -2.45 -0.07
C LYS A 23 16.19 -3.44 -0.95
N ALA A 24 14.99 -3.05 -1.37
CA ALA A 24 14.22 -3.91 -2.27
C ALA A 24 14.94 -4.07 -3.60
N ARG A 25 15.50 -2.98 -4.12
CA ARG A 25 16.21 -3.04 -5.38
C ARG A 25 17.41 -3.97 -5.30
N LYS A 26 18.14 -3.89 -4.18
CA LYS A 26 19.29 -4.77 -4.01
C LYS A 26 18.88 -6.23 -3.87
N ALA A 27 17.81 -6.48 -3.14
CA ALA A 27 17.33 -7.85 -3.01
C ALA A 27 16.88 -8.41 -4.35
N GLU A 28 16.26 -7.56 -5.17
CA GLU A 28 15.82 -7.97 -6.48
C GLU A 28 17.02 -8.33 -7.36
N GLN A 29 18.07 -7.51 -7.31
CA GLN A 29 19.27 -7.77 -8.09
C GLN A 29 19.94 -9.06 -7.69
N LEU A 30 19.88 -9.40 -6.40
CA LEU A 30 20.48 -10.62 -5.90
C LEU A 30 19.57 -11.82 -6.03
N GLY A 31 18.34 -11.62 -6.49
CA GLY A 31 17.40 -12.72 -6.66
C GLY A 31 16.80 -13.23 -5.36
N ILE A 32 16.84 -12.44 -4.30
CA ILE A 32 16.31 -12.85 -3.01
C ILE A 32 14.84 -12.42 -2.94
N VAL A 33 13.97 -13.28 -3.43
CA VAL A 33 12.57 -12.95 -3.61
C VAL A 33 11.87 -12.60 -2.30
N ASN A 34 12.17 -13.35 -1.25
CA ASN A 34 11.53 -13.12 0.05
C ASN A 34 11.83 -11.73 0.59
N GLU A 35 13.10 -11.34 0.53
CA GLU A 35 13.48 -10.04 1.05
C GLU A 35 12.91 -8.92 0.20
N PHE A 36 12.91 -9.11 -1.11
CA PHE A 36 12.32 -8.12 -1.99
C PHE A 36 10.86 -7.86 -1.60
N ALA A 37 10.10 -8.93 -1.41
CA ALA A 37 8.68 -8.80 -1.08
C ALA A 37 8.47 -8.10 0.26
N VAL A 38 9.31 -8.41 1.24
CA VAL A 38 9.19 -7.80 2.55
C VAL A 38 9.46 -6.30 2.49
N TYR A 39 10.53 -5.91 1.78
CA TYR A 39 10.86 -4.48 1.68
C TYR A 39 9.80 -3.72 0.90
N GLU A 40 9.24 -4.34 -0.15
CA GLU A 40 8.17 -3.70 -0.91
C GLU A 40 6.94 -3.48 -0.04
N ARG A 41 6.58 -4.47 0.76
CA ARG A 41 5.43 -4.35 1.64
C ARG A 41 5.64 -3.27 2.67
N LYS A 42 6.84 -3.20 3.26
CA LYS A 42 7.13 -2.18 4.24
C LYS A 42 7.08 -0.78 3.63
N ALA A 43 7.57 -0.64 2.40
CA ALA A 43 7.52 0.64 1.73
C ALA A 43 6.07 1.07 1.51
N LEU A 44 5.20 0.14 1.12
CA LEU A 44 3.79 0.46 0.95
C LEU A 44 3.16 0.90 2.25
N MET A 45 3.53 0.25 3.36
CA MET A 45 2.99 0.64 4.65
C MET A 45 3.44 2.05 5.03
N ALA A 46 4.72 2.33 4.84
CA ALA A 46 5.22 3.68 5.16
C ALA A 46 4.54 4.72 4.28
N GLN A 47 4.32 4.41 3.01
CA GLN A 47 3.64 5.31 2.11
C GLN A 47 2.21 5.58 2.54
N ALA A 48 1.55 4.57 3.12
CA ALA A 48 0.19 4.74 3.59
C ALA A 48 0.11 5.79 4.69
N TYR A 49 1.16 5.92 5.49
CA TYR A 49 1.18 6.92 6.55
C TYR A 49 1.46 8.33 6.03
N LEU A 50 1.88 8.45 4.77
CA LEU A 50 1.99 9.77 4.15
C LEU A 50 0.70 10.22 3.51
N MET A 51 -0.24 9.30 3.29
CA MET A 51 -1.46 9.62 2.59
C MET A 51 -2.52 10.13 3.54
N ASP A 52 -3.41 10.95 3.00
CA ASP A 52 -4.61 11.37 3.72
C ASP A 52 -5.64 10.27 3.52
N PRO A 53 -6.05 9.57 4.59
CA PRO A 53 -6.99 8.46 4.41
C PRO A 53 -8.31 8.87 3.78
N SER A 54 -8.68 10.15 3.87
CA SER A 54 -9.96 10.58 3.31
C SER A 54 -9.98 10.54 1.78
N THR A 55 -8.83 10.33 1.16
CA THR A 55 -8.79 10.18 -0.30
C THR A 55 -9.32 8.83 -0.75
N ILE A 56 -9.43 7.87 0.18
CA ILE A 56 -10.00 6.57 -0.12
C ILE A 56 -11.37 6.52 0.52
N LYS A 57 -12.40 6.36 -0.29
CA LYS A 57 -13.78 6.49 0.19
C LYS A 57 -14.49 5.17 0.25
N PRO A 58 -15.14 4.88 1.39
CA PRO A 58 -15.94 3.66 1.47
C PRO A 58 -17.01 3.66 0.39
N GLY A 59 -17.28 2.49 -0.14
CA GLY A 59 -18.28 2.32 -1.17
C GLY A 59 -17.75 2.45 -2.57
N GLU A 60 -16.52 2.88 -2.73
CA GLU A 60 -15.96 3.07 -4.07
C GLU A 60 -15.00 1.97 -4.44
N ILE A 61 -14.73 1.86 -5.72
CA ILE A 61 -13.88 0.83 -6.28
C ILE A 61 -12.57 1.46 -6.73
N TYR A 62 -11.47 0.77 -6.44
CA TYR A 62 -10.14 1.27 -6.76
C TYR A 62 -9.33 0.21 -7.49
N ARG A 63 -8.31 0.66 -8.20
CA ARG A 63 -7.32 -0.25 -8.78
C ARG A 63 -6.36 -0.66 -7.70
N ILE A 64 -5.79 -1.85 -7.85
CA ILE A 64 -4.81 -2.35 -6.91
C ILE A 64 -3.44 -2.25 -7.56
N GLU A 65 -2.52 -1.54 -6.89
CA GLU A 65 -1.16 -1.41 -7.38
C GLU A 65 -0.51 -2.77 -7.43
N GLY A 66 0.17 -3.04 -8.53
CA GLY A 66 0.86 -4.31 -8.67
C GLY A 66 -0.01 -5.46 -9.11
N ALA A 67 -1.29 -5.21 -9.34
CA ALA A 67 -2.19 -6.26 -9.79
C ALA A 67 -3.06 -5.72 -10.93
N PRO A 68 -2.48 -5.54 -12.11
CA PRO A 68 -3.24 -4.97 -13.24
C PRO A 68 -4.47 -5.80 -13.54
N GLY A 69 -5.57 -5.10 -13.77
CA GLY A 69 -6.82 -5.79 -14.06
C GLY A 69 -7.59 -6.20 -12.84
N GLU A 70 -7.07 -6.00 -11.65
CA GLU A 70 -7.78 -6.34 -10.44
C GLU A 70 -8.27 -5.08 -9.75
N TYR A 71 -9.45 -5.17 -9.16
CA TYR A 71 -10.11 -4.03 -8.55
C TYR A 71 -10.60 -4.39 -7.17
N PHE A 72 -10.66 -3.38 -6.30
CA PHE A 72 -11.00 -3.59 -4.90
C PHE A 72 -12.14 -2.68 -4.49
N LYS A 73 -13.19 -3.26 -3.90
CA LYS A 73 -14.30 -2.48 -3.39
C LYS A 73 -14.08 -2.23 -1.92
N VAL A 74 -13.97 -0.96 -1.56
CA VAL A 74 -13.73 -0.58 -0.16
C VAL A 74 -15.06 -0.55 0.59
N GLU A 75 -15.11 -1.24 1.72
CA GLU A 75 -16.29 -1.20 2.56
C GLU A 75 -16.12 -0.26 3.74
N TYR A 76 -14.95 -0.24 4.32
CA TYR A 76 -14.67 0.70 5.39
C TYR A 76 -13.16 0.85 5.55
N LEU A 77 -12.78 1.90 6.27
CA LEU A 77 -11.38 2.17 6.57
C LEU A 77 -11.12 1.94 8.04
N LYS A 78 -9.93 1.46 8.34
CA LYS A 78 -9.51 1.32 9.72
C LYS A 78 -8.04 1.65 9.77
N GLY A 79 -7.69 2.77 10.40
CA GLY A 79 -6.33 3.25 10.37
C GLY A 79 -5.88 3.53 8.97
N ARG A 80 -4.78 2.93 8.56
CA ARG A 80 -4.25 3.11 7.21
C ARG A 80 -4.57 1.92 6.32
N PHE A 81 -5.59 1.15 6.68
CA PHE A 81 -6.02 0.00 5.88
C PHE A 81 -7.42 0.20 5.35
N ALA A 82 -7.62 -0.24 4.12
CA ALA A 82 -8.95 -0.29 3.53
C ALA A 82 -9.40 -1.73 3.58
N TRP A 83 -10.58 -1.95 4.11
CA TRP A 83 -11.18 -3.27 4.22
C TRP A 83 -12.27 -3.43 3.20
N GLY A 84 -12.30 -4.56 2.52
CA GLY A 84 -13.28 -4.83 1.51
C GLY A 84 -12.96 -6.12 0.80
N PHE A 85 -13.24 -6.15 -0.49
CA PHE A 85 -13.02 -7.38 -1.25
C PHE A 85 -12.67 -7.07 -2.69
N ARG A 86 -12.00 -8.03 -3.32
CA ARG A 86 -11.68 -7.91 -4.73
C ARG A 86 -12.91 -8.27 -5.55
N LEU A 87 -13.03 -7.67 -6.72
CA LEU A 87 -14.22 -7.86 -7.52
C LEU A 87 -14.24 -9.19 -8.27
N HIS A 88 -13.05 -9.75 -8.50
CA HIS A 88 -12.99 -11.02 -9.22
C HIS A 88 -12.67 -12.14 -8.27
N GLY A 89 -13.13 -13.33 -8.60
CA GLY A 89 -12.85 -14.51 -7.81
C GLY A 89 -13.78 -14.61 -6.62
N GLU A 90 -13.34 -15.35 -5.63
CA GLU A 90 -14.16 -15.54 -4.45
C GLU A 90 -14.18 -14.28 -3.62
N LYS A 91 -15.33 -14.05 -3.05
CA LYS A 91 -15.52 -12.84 -2.28
C LYS A 91 -15.22 -13.11 -0.82
N PHE A 92 -14.09 -12.63 -0.38
CA PHE A 92 -13.76 -12.70 1.04
C PHE A 92 -13.10 -11.40 1.43
N GLU A 93 -13.27 -11.06 2.70
CA GLU A 93 -12.79 -9.79 3.18
C GLU A 93 -11.28 -9.81 3.34
N GLU A 94 -10.65 -8.71 2.93
CA GLU A 94 -9.22 -8.56 3.15
C GLU A 94 -8.93 -7.09 3.39
N ALA A 95 -7.76 -6.82 3.94
CA ALA A 95 -7.33 -5.46 4.23
C ALA A 95 -6.10 -5.15 3.40
N LEU A 96 -6.14 -4.00 2.73
CA LEU A 96 -5.00 -3.54 1.96
C LEU A 96 -4.56 -2.17 2.45
N PRO A 97 -3.24 -1.91 2.49
CA PRO A 97 -2.80 -0.55 2.81
C PRO A 97 -3.39 0.42 1.80
N ILE A 98 -3.79 1.59 2.27
CA ILE A 98 -4.42 2.55 1.34
C ILE A 98 -3.47 2.98 0.24
N SER A 99 -2.17 2.83 0.43
CA SER A 99 -1.18 3.17 -0.60
C SER A 99 -1.21 2.20 -1.77
N MET A 100 -1.87 1.06 -1.64
CA MET A 100 -2.02 0.13 -2.74
C MET A 100 -3.20 0.47 -3.64
N LEU A 101 -4.00 1.45 -3.27
CA LEU A 101 -5.21 1.75 -4.01
C LEU A 101 -5.06 3.04 -4.78
N SER A 102 -5.51 3.05 -6.02
CA SER A 102 -5.50 4.26 -6.84
C SER A 102 -6.85 4.40 -7.52
N PRO A 103 -7.21 5.65 -7.88
CA PRO A 103 -8.53 5.89 -8.47
C PRO A 103 -8.74 5.09 -9.73
N LEU A 104 -9.97 4.61 -9.88
CA LEU A 104 -10.32 3.88 -11.07
C LEU A 104 -10.24 4.75 -12.28
N LYS A 105 -10.70 6.03 -12.21
CA LYS A 105 -10.71 6.91 -13.31
C LYS A 105 -9.44 7.65 -13.41
N GLU A 106 -8.74 7.49 -14.51
CA GLU A 106 -7.57 8.26 -14.74
C GLU A 106 -8.01 9.46 -15.37
N GLU A 107 -7.53 10.54 -15.09
CA GLU A 107 -7.97 11.65 -15.71
C GLU A 107 -7.38 11.83 -16.91
N GLU A 108 -7.75 11.98 -17.73
CA GLU A 108 -7.25 12.14 -18.95
C GLU A 108 -7.43 13.20 -19.41
#